data_5063075e94a8696332f5f4cc01295d47
#
_entry.id   5063075e94a8696332f5f4cc01295d47
#
_cell.length_a   1.000
_cell.length_b   1.000
_cell.length_c   1.000
_cell.angle_alpha   90.00
_cell.angle_beta   90.00
_cell.angle_gamma   90.00
#
_symmetry.space_group_name_H-M   'P 1'
#
loop_
_entity.id
_entity.type
_entity.pdbx_description
1 polymer ?
#
loop_
_entity_poly.entity_id
_entity_poly.type
_entity_poly.pdbx_seq_one_letter_code
_entity_poly.pdbx_strand_id
1 'polypeptide(L)'
;AVVLVVLFDAVDDQLTLYYQNLFRILCGLAETALVRAFEYENAVYNEQHLPGTRVLRPAAFAAKLDAACTLKEEKMARHLLLRVTDTFENETRLYAALDHAIRSSDAAGRGPDGSLYLLLNQAKESELPIIEQRLQKHGISAQPVPFEQQLALAAAATQEGEQR
;
A
#
# COMPACT_ATOMS: atom_id res chain seq x y z
N ALA A 1 9.33 -9.10 14.90
CA ALA A 1 9.35 -10.33 14.07
C ALA A 1 10.22 -11.37 14.76
N VAL A 2 9.81 -12.63 14.73
CA VAL A 2 10.62 -13.77 15.22
C VAL A 2 11.01 -14.59 14.00
N VAL A 3 12.32 -14.84 13.84
CA VAL A 3 12.86 -15.69 12.78
C VAL A 3 13.35 -16.98 13.40
N LEU A 4 12.86 -18.12 12.90
CA LEU A 4 13.29 -19.45 13.29
C LEU A 4 14.11 -20.07 12.15
N VAL A 5 15.37 -20.38 12.41
CA VAL A 5 16.22 -21.10 11.47
C VAL A 5 16.40 -22.54 11.99
N VAL A 6 16.03 -23.51 11.16
CA VAL A 6 16.09 -24.93 11.55
C VAL A 6 16.98 -25.69 10.58
N LEU A 7 17.83 -26.53 11.12
CA LEU A 7 18.71 -27.41 10.37
C LEU A 7 18.10 -28.80 10.34
N PHE A 8 17.85 -29.31 9.12
CA PHE A 8 17.28 -30.64 8.90
C PHE A 8 18.36 -31.61 8.43
N ASP A 9 18.18 -32.88 8.72
CA ASP A 9 19.01 -34.00 8.24
C ASP A 9 20.52 -33.88 8.63
N ALA A 10 20.81 -33.24 9.78
CA ALA A 10 22.17 -33.20 10.29
C ALA A 10 22.60 -34.57 10.83
N VAL A 11 23.70 -35.11 10.33
CA VAL A 11 24.30 -36.37 10.81
C VAL A 11 25.24 -36.08 11.98
N ASP A 12 25.40 -37.02 12.92
CA ASP A 12 26.14 -36.81 14.16
C ASP A 12 27.57 -36.31 13.97
N ASP A 13 28.26 -36.77 12.92
CA ASP A 13 29.62 -36.33 12.57
C ASP A 13 29.66 -34.89 11.99
N GLN A 14 28.52 -34.34 11.55
CA GLN A 14 28.39 -32.95 11.12
C GLN A 14 28.08 -31.99 12.28
N LEU A 15 27.75 -32.49 13.46
CA LEU A 15 27.49 -31.70 14.67
C LEU A 15 28.75 -31.31 15.43
N THR A 16 29.90 -31.24 14.76
CA THR A 16 31.14 -30.79 15.36
C THR A 16 31.08 -29.33 15.81
N LEU A 17 31.91 -28.95 16.78
CA LEU A 17 32.00 -27.58 17.29
C LEU A 17 32.23 -26.54 16.15
N TYR A 18 32.98 -26.94 15.11
CA TYR A 18 33.23 -26.11 13.94
C TYR A 18 31.92 -25.78 13.20
N TYR A 19 31.12 -26.79 12.88
CA TYR A 19 29.84 -26.58 12.17
C TYR A 19 28.80 -25.87 13.02
N GLN A 20 28.76 -26.11 14.32
CA GLN A 20 27.91 -25.36 15.24
C GLN A 20 28.26 -23.87 15.27
N ASN A 21 29.56 -23.53 15.31
CA ASN A 21 30.00 -22.15 15.26
C ASN A 21 29.74 -21.49 13.91
N LEU A 22 29.96 -22.21 12.81
CA LEU A 22 29.63 -21.72 11.46
C LEU A 22 28.15 -21.44 11.33
N PHE A 23 27.29 -22.37 11.77
CA PHE A 23 25.85 -22.18 11.78
C PHE A 23 25.42 -20.95 12.60
N ARG A 24 26.00 -20.77 13.79
CA ARG A 24 25.73 -19.60 14.64
C ARG A 24 26.13 -18.29 13.95
N ILE A 25 27.28 -18.26 13.27
CA ILE A 25 27.71 -17.08 12.49
C ILE A 25 26.73 -16.80 11.35
N LEU A 26 26.32 -17.82 10.60
CA LEU A 26 25.35 -17.67 9.49
C LEU A 26 23.99 -17.18 10.01
N CYS A 27 23.51 -17.71 11.13
CA CYS A 27 22.28 -17.23 11.76
C CYS A 27 22.40 -15.75 12.18
N GLY A 28 23.49 -15.33 12.77
CA GLY A 28 23.71 -13.93 13.15
C GLY A 28 23.80 -12.99 11.96
N LEU A 29 24.40 -13.42 10.85
CA LEU A 29 24.41 -12.65 9.60
C LEU A 29 23.01 -12.54 8.99
N ALA A 30 22.26 -13.64 8.97
CA ALA A 30 20.88 -13.67 8.47
C ALA A 30 19.97 -12.78 9.33
N GLU A 31 20.07 -12.85 10.65
CA GLU A 31 19.32 -11.98 11.58
C GLU A 31 19.62 -10.50 11.30
N THR A 32 20.91 -10.13 11.19
CA THR A 32 21.30 -8.75 10.89
C THR A 32 20.75 -8.26 9.55
N ALA A 33 20.81 -9.10 8.52
CA ALA A 33 20.28 -8.76 7.20
C ALA A 33 18.75 -8.58 7.22
N LEU A 34 18.05 -9.45 7.93
CA LEU A 34 16.59 -9.36 8.08
C LEU A 34 16.16 -8.12 8.85
N VAL A 35 16.82 -7.80 9.96
CA VAL A 35 16.53 -6.58 10.73
C VAL A 35 16.70 -5.35 9.84
N ARG A 36 17.81 -5.25 9.11
CA ARG A 36 18.03 -4.12 8.18
C ARG A 36 16.99 -4.05 7.07
N ALA A 37 16.57 -5.21 6.53
CA ALA A 37 15.51 -5.24 5.51
C ALA A 37 14.17 -4.73 6.07
N PHE A 38 13.79 -5.15 7.28
CA PHE A 38 12.58 -4.64 7.94
C PHE A 38 12.64 -3.15 8.27
N GLU A 39 13.79 -2.67 8.74
CA GLU A 39 13.99 -1.24 9.01
C GLU A 39 13.87 -0.41 7.73
N TYR A 40 14.45 -0.89 6.63
CA TYR A 40 14.32 -0.26 5.32
C TYR A 40 12.88 -0.25 4.81
N GLU A 41 12.19 -1.40 4.86
CA GLU A 41 10.78 -1.49 4.46
C GLU A 41 9.90 -0.56 5.30
N ASN A 42 10.11 -0.51 6.61
CA ASN A 42 9.38 0.41 7.50
C ASN A 42 9.67 1.88 7.18
N ALA A 43 10.92 2.23 6.87
CA ALA A 43 11.29 3.58 6.48
C ALA A 43 10.58 3.99 5.18
N VAL A 44 10.62 3.14 4.15
CA VAL A 44 9.92 3.37 2.86
C VAL A 44 8.41 3.46 3.07
N TYR A 45 7.84 2.55 3.89
CA TYR A 45 6.41 2.60 4.21
C TYR A 45 6.01 3.92 4.86
N ASN A 46 6.77 4.37 5.87
CA ASN A 46 6.50 5.62 6.58
C ASN A 46 6.69 6.87 5.70
N GLU A 47 7.58 6.79 4.72
CA GLU A 47 7.75 7.86 3.74
C GLU A 47 6.54 7.97 2.80
N GLN A 48 5.99 6.84 2.38
CA GLN A 48 4.89 6.78 1.42
C GLN A 48 3.51 6.97 2.06
N HIS A 49 3.34 6.65 3.34
CA HIS A 49 2.04 6.65 4.02
C HIS A 49 1.93 7.76 5.06
N LEU A 50 0.70 8.11 5.39
CA LEU A 50 0.42 8.96 6.55
C LEU A 50 0.70 8.17 7.84
N PRO A 51 1.28 8.79 8.89
CA PRO A 51 1.70 8.09 10.10
C PRO A 51 0.58 7.25 10.72
N GLY A 52 0.88 5.95 10.95
CA GLY A 52 -0.05 5.01 11.57
C GLY A 52 -1.26 4.63 10.72
N THR A 53 -1.24 4.89 9.42
CA THR A 53 -2.34 4.58 8.50
C THR A 53 -1.85 3.85 7.24
N ARG A 54 -2.81 3.30 6.47
CA ARG A 54 -2.57 2.75 5.13
C ARG A 54 -2.82 3.76 4.01
N VAL A 55 -3.08 5.01 4.38
CA VAL A 55 -3.38 6.07 3.41
C VAL A 55 -2.07 6.64 2.86
N LEU A 56 -1.94 6.61 1.55
CA LEU A 56 -0.78 7.13 0.83
C LEU A 56 -0.73 8.66 0.90
N ARG A 57 0.48 9.20 1.00
CA ARG A 57 0.75 10.63 0.83
C ARG A 57 0.52 11.05 -0.62
N PRO A 58 0.29 12.34 -0.90
CA PRO A 58 -0.05 12.81 -2.24
C PRO A 58 0.89 12.32 -3.34
N ALA A 59 2.19 12.46 -3.15
CA ALA A 59 3.19 12.05 -4.15
C ALA A 59 3.16 10.53 -4.41
N ALA A 60 3.09 9.71 -3.36
CA ALA A 60 3.04 8.25 -3.48
C ALA A 60 1.71 7.78 -4.10
N PHE A 61 0.60 8.45 -3.78
CA PHE A 61 -0.70 8.15 -4.36
C PHE A 61 -0.73 8.50 -5.85
N ALA A 62 -0.19 9.65 -6.23
CA ALA A 62 -0.13 10.08 -7.62
C ALA A 62 0.71 9.14 -8.48
N ALA A 63 1.88 8.73 -8.00
CA ALA A 63 2.72 7.76 -8.72
C ALA A 63 1.97 6.43 -8.93
N LYS A 64 1.21 5.97 -7.92
CA LYS A 64 0.40 4.75 -8.03
C LYS A 64 -0.78 4.93 -8.98
N LEU A 65 -1.42 6.09 -8.98
CA LEU A 65 -2.51 6.42 -9.90
C LEU A 65 -2.01 6.51 -11.33
N ASP A 66 -0.87 7.15 -11.58
CA ASP A 66 -0.24 7.26 -12.90
C ASP A 66 0.05 5.87 -13.49
N ALA A 67 0.69 5.01 -12.72
CA ALA A 67 0.93 3.62 -13.12
C ALA A 67 -0.39 2.87 -13.44
N ALA A 68 -1.44 3.08 -12.66
CA ALA A 68 -2.74 2.45 -12.90
C ALA A 68 -3.41 3.00 -14.18
N CYS A 69 -3.31 4.31 -14.43
CA CYS A 69 -3.81 4.94 -15.65
C CYS A 69 -3.09 4.40 -16.88
N THR A 70 -1.76 4.31 -16.87
CA THR A 70 -0.95 3.74 -17.95
C THR A 70 -1.39 2.30 -18.27
N LEU A 71 -1.52 1.45 -17.24
CA LEU A 71 -1.96 0.06 -17.44
C LEU A 71 -3.39 -0.04 -17.99
N LYS A 72 -4.26 0.92 -17.65
CA LYS A 72 -5.62 0.96 -18.19
C LYS A 72 -5.65 1.40 -19.66
N GLU A 73 -4.83 2.37 -20.05
CA GLU A 73 -4.65 2.80 -21.45
C GLU A 73 -4.12 1.66 -22.32
N GLU A 74 -3.15 0.91 -21.80
CA GLU A 74 -2.59 -0.27 -22.46
C GLU A 74 -3.54 -1.48 -22.46
N LYS A 75 -4.72 -1.36 -21.83
CA LYS A 75 -5.72 -2.44 -21.65
C LYS A 75 -5.20 -3.66 -20.88
N MET A 76 -4.14 -3.50 -20.12
CA MET A 76 -3.52 -4.55 -19.31
C MET A 76 -4.18 -4.72 -17.95
N ALA A 77 -4.75 -3.64 -17.40
CA ALA A 77 -5.44 -3.67 -16.11
C ALA A 77 -6.72 -2.82 -16.13
N ARG A 78 -7.54 -3.01 -15.10
CA ARG A 78 -8.75 -2.20 -14.86
C ARG A 78 -8.67 -1.62 -13.47
N HIS A 79 -9.17 -0.40 -13.32
CA HIS A 79 -9.32 0.20 -12.00
C HIS A 79 -10.51 1.17 -11.99
N LEU A 80 -11.01 1.46 -10.81
CA LEU A 80 -11.92 2.55 -10.53
C LEU A 80 -11.28 3.50 -9.53
N LEU A 81 -11.38 4.79 -9.78
CA LEU A 81 -11.03 5.82 -8.82
C LEU A 81 -12.31 6.42 -8.24
N LEU A 82 -12.40 6.42 -6.92
CA LEU A 82 -13.49 7.05 -6.20
C LEU A 82 -12.94 8.19 -5.35
N ARG A 83 -13.65 9.32 -5.31
CA ARG A 83 -13.39 10.43 -4.37
C ARG A 83 -14.31 10.29 -3.18
N VAL A 84 -13.76 10.30 -1.98
CA VAL A 84 -14.53 10.30 -0.74
C VAL A 84 -15.14 11.70 -0.55
N THR A 85 -16.46 11.73 -0.34
CA THR A 85 -17.25 12.98 -0.25
C THR A 85 -17.66 13.34 1.16
N ASP A 86 -17.54 12.40 2.09
CA ASP A 86 -17.89 12.65 3.49
C ASP A 86 -16.87 13.55 4.17
N THR A 87 -17.37 14.53 4.91
CA THR A 87 -16.62 15.31 5.87
C THR A 87 -16.64 14.60 7.21
N PHE A 88 -15.61 13.83 7.47
CA PHE A 88 -15.46 13.22 8.80
C PHE A 88 -14.89 14.24 9.78
N GLU A 89 -15.57 14.42 10.90
CA GLU A 89 -15.06 15.24 12.01
C GLU A 89 -13.75 14.68 12.61
N ASN A 90 -13.49 13.39 12.37
CA ASN A 90 -12.31 12.68 12.87
C ASN A 90 -11.70 11.79 11.78
N GLU A 91 -10.57 12.24 11.25
CA GLU A 91 -9.81 11.50 10.22
C GLU A 91 -9.37 10.10 10.70
N THR A 92 -9.08 9.93 11.98
CA THR A 92 -8.69 8.62 12.54
C THR A 92 -9.80 7.58 12.39
N ARG A 93 -11.06 8.00 12.58
CA ARG A 93 -12.22 7.12 12.36
C ARG A 93 -12.39 6.75 10.90
N LEU A 94 -12.18 7.70 10.00
CA LEU A 94 -12.23 7.46 8.56
C LEU A 94 -11.18 6.45 8.15
N TYR A 95 -9.93 6.62 8.59
CA TYR A 95 -8.84 5.71 8.23
C TYR A 95 -9.07 4.29 8.77
N ALA A 96 -9.58 4.16 9.99
CA ALA A 96 -9.97 2.87 10.55
C ALA A 96 -11.13 2.20 9.77
N ALA A 97 -12.12 2.98 9.33
CA ALA A 97 -13.21 2.49 8.50
C ALA A 97 -12.72 2.00 7.12
N LEU A 98 -11.75 2.72 6.53
CA LEU A 98 -11.14 2.34 5.25
C LEU A 98 -10.41 1.00 5.33
N ASP A 99 -9.70 0.71 6.40
CA ASP A 99 -8.97 -0.56 6.59
C ASP A 99 -9.89 -1.78 6.51
N HIS A 100 -11.17 -1.61 6.87
CA HIS A 100 -12.19 -2.66 6.77
C HIS A 100 -12.99 -2.63 5.47
N ALA A 101 -13.06 -1.46 4.82
CA ALA A 101 -13.90 -1.26 3.64
C ALA A 101 -13.20 -1.61 2.32
N ILE A 102 -11.87 -1.46 2.23
CA ILE A 102 -11.08 -1.72 1.02
C ILE A 102 -10.23 -3.00 1.16
N ARG A 103 -9.91 -3.61 0.02
CA ARG A 103 -9.08 -4.81 -0.03
C ARG A 103 -7.59 -4.46 0.12
N SER A 104 -6.75 -5.45 0.40
CA SER A 104 -5.28 -5.27 0.43
C SER A 104 -4.68 -4.87 -0.92
N SER A 105 -5.35 -5.23 -2.03
CA SER A 105 -4.98 -4.85 -3.39
C SER A 105 -5.36 -3.41 -3.75
N ASP A 106 -6.31 -2.81 -3.02
CA ASP A 106 -6.78 -1.46 -3.23
C ASP A 106 -5.88 -0.46 -2.51
N ALA A 107 -5.93 0.81 -2.90
CA ALA A 107 -5.18 1.86 -2.25
C ALA A 107 -6.09 3.04 -1.87
N ALA A 108 -5.84 3.61 -0.71
CA ALA A 108 -6.37 4.91 -0.32
C ALA A 108 -5.24 5.94 -0.31
N GLY A 109 -5.49 7.16 -0.73
CA GLY A 109 -4.47 8.20 -0.72
C GLY A 109 -5.04 9.60 -0.80
N ARG A 110 -4.23 10.58 -0.39
CA ARG A 110 -4.54 12.00 -0.55
C ARG A 110 -4.18 12.46 -1.95
N GLY A 111 -5.07 13.17 -2.60
CA GLY A 111 -4.77 13.89 -3.83
C GLY A 111 -4.05 15.22 -3.57
N PRO A 112 -3.56 15.89 -4.64
CA PRO A 112 -2.96 17.21 -4.53
C PRO A 112 -3.95 18.28 -4.01
N ASP A 113 -5.24 18.09 -4.24
CA ASP A 113 -6.32 18.92 -3.73
C ASP A 113 -6.67 18.67 -2.25
N GLY A 114 -5.91 17.80 -1.56
CA GLY A 114 -6.16 17.39 -0.19
C GLY A 114 -7.34 16.42 -0.02
N SER A 115 -8.09 16.12 -1.07
CA SER A 115 -9.19 15.15 -1.02
C SER A 115 -8.67 13.73 -0.85
N LEU A 116 -9.49 12.87 -0.25
CA LEU A 116 -9.20 11.46 -0.11
C LEU A 116 -9.77 10.68 -1.29
N TYR A 117 -8.95 9.83 -1.87
CA TYR A 117 -9.29 9.00 -3.01
C TYR A 117 -9.08 7.52 -2.71
N LEU A 118 -9.88 6.68 -3.35
CA LEU A 118 -9.79 5.23 -3.28
C LEU A 118 -9.51 4.70 -4.69
N LEU A 119 -8.37 4.08 -4.88
CA LEU A 119 -8.00 3.39 -6.12
C LEU A 119 -8.31 1.90 -5.95
N LEU A 120 -9.37 1.45 -6.61
CA LEU A 120 -9.86 0.08 -6.55
C LEU A 120 -9.32 -0.71 -7.74
N ASN A 121 -8.39 -1.60 -7.48
CA ASN A 121 -7.76 -2.40 -8.51
C ASN A 121 -8.68 -3.54 -8.98
N GLN A 122 -8.64 -3.86 -10.28
CA GLN A 122 -9.43 -4.90 -10.94
C GLN A 122 -10.96 -4.72 -10.81
N ALA A 123 -11.41 -3.51 -10.43
CA ALA A 123 -12.84 -3.20 -10.32
C ALA A 123 -13.42 -2.76 -11.67
N LYS A 124 -14.69 -3.13 -11.91
CA LYS A 124 -15.45 -2.76 -13.10
C LYS A 124 -16.51 -1.70 -12.75
N GLU A 125 -16.87 -0.86 -13.70
CA GLU A 125 -17.92 0.13 -13.52
C GLU A 125 -19.28 -0.52 -13.17
N SER A 126 -19.57 -1.70 -13.70
CA SER A 126 -20.76 -2.46 -13.34
C SER A 126 -20.83 -2.91 -11.88
N GLU A 127 -19.71 -2.90 -11.16
CA GLU A 127 -19.61 -3.27 -9.74
C GLU A 127 -19.79 -2.07 -8.81
N LEU A 128 -19.87 -0.86 -9.34
CA LEU A 128 -20.02 0.38 -8.57
C LEU A 128 -21.14 0.31 -7.51
N PRO A 129 -22.36 -0.15 -7.81
CA PRO A 129 -23.43 -0.18 -6.81
C PRO A 129 -23.10 -1.08 -5.62
N ILE A 130 -22.41 -2.21 -5.87
CA ILE A 130 -21.99 -3.15 -4.83
C ILE A 130 -20.88 -2.54 -3.97
N ILE A 131 -19.95 -1.84 -4.62
CA ILE A 131 -18.84 -1.15 -3.96
C ILE A 131 -19.39 -0.02 -3.07
N GLU A 132 -20.27 0.81 -3.59
CA GLU A 132 -20.92 1.89 -2.85
C GLU A 132 -21.68 1.36 -1.63
N GLN A 133 -22.45 0.29 -1.78
CA GLN A 133 -23.15 -0.33 -0.66
C GLN A 133 -22.16 -0.85 0.40
N ARG A 134 -21.04 -1.41 -0.01
CA ARG A 134 -19.97 -1.86 0.91
C ARG A 134 -19.37 -0.68 1.66
N LEU A 135 -19.03 0.41 0.98
CA LEU A 135 -18.49 1.63 1.59
C LEU A 135 -19.48 2.26 2.57
N GLN A 136 -20.75 2.36 2.18
CA GLN A 136 -21.82 2.91 3.01
C GLN A 136 -22.03 2.13 4.31
N LYS A 137 -21.85 0.80 4.32
CA LYS A 137 -21.88 -0.01 5.56
C LYS A 137 -20.82 0.42 6.58
N HIS A 138 -19.72 1.01 6.11
CA HIS A 138 -18.65 1.57 6.94
C HIS A 138 -18.77 3.08 7.11
N GLY A 139 -19.90 3.69 6.71
CA GLY A 139 -20.15 5.11 6.81
C GLY A 139 -19.34 5.97 5.84
N ILE A 140 -18.89 5.39 4.72
CA ILE A 140 -18.08 6.08 3.71
C ILE A 140 -18.93 6.32 2.47
N SER A 141 -19.09 7.60 2.10
CA SER A 141 -19.69 7.99 0.82
C SER A 141 -18.60 8.38 -0.16
N ALA A 142 -18.67 7.88 -1.37
CA ALA A 142 -17.69 8.16 -2.39
C ALA A 142 -18.35 8.27 -3.77
N GLN A 143 -17.74 9.05 -4.64
CA GLN A 143 -18.21 9.26 -6.02
C GLN A 143 -17.14 8.85 -7.03
N PRO A 144 -17.53 8.25 -8.17
CA PRO A 144 -16.58 7.88 -9.21
C PRO A 144 -15.96 9.12 -9.86
N VAL A 145 -14.65 9.04 -10.11
CA VAL A 145 -13.88 10.08 -10.79
C VAL A 145 -13.72 9.70 -12.26
N PRO A 146 -14.16 10.55 -13.21
CA PRO A 146 -13.97 10.32 -14.64
C PRO A 146 -12.49 10.14 -15.02
N PHE A 147 -12.21 9.32 -16.03
CA PHE A 147 -10.84 8.97 -16.39
C PHE A 147 -9.97 10.18 -16.78
N GLU A 148 -10.54 11.15 -17.47
CA GLU A 148 -9.85 12.40 -17.82
C GLU A 148 -9.36 13.17 -16.58
N GLN A 149 -10.18 13.20 -15.53
CA GLN A 149 -9.78 13.82 -14.25
C GLN A 149 -8.71 13.00 -13.50
N GLN A 150 -8.70 11.68 -13.67
CA GLN A 150 -7.65 10.82 -13.09
C GLN A 150 -6.29 11.15 -13.67
N LEU A 151 -6.19 11.34 -14.98
CA LEU A 151 -4.96 11.75 -15.65
C LEU A 151 -4.49 13.13 -15.18
N ALA A 152 -5.40 14.07 -15.02
CA ALA A 152 -5.07 15.39 -14.49
C ALA A 152 -4.55 15.35 -13.04
N LEU A 153 -5.14 14.51 -12.19
CA LEU A 153 -4.70 14.29 -10.80
C LEU A 153 -3.31 13.65 -10.74
N ALA A 154 -3.02 12.67 -11.59
CA ALA A 154 -1.72 12.04 -11.68
C ALA A 154 -0.63 13.04 -12.12
N ALA A 155 -0.91 13.84 -13.15
CA ALA A 155 0.01 14.84 -13.67
C ALA A 155 0.30 15.99 -12.70
N ALA A 156 -0.70 16.47 -11.96
CA ALA A 156 -0.55 17.59 -11.03
C ALA A 156 0.47 17.31 -9.91
N ALA A 157 0.50 16.09 -9.39
CA ALA A 157 1.40 15.74 -8.31
C ALA A 157 2.85 15.46 -8.77
N THR A 158 3.06 15.14 -10.05
CA THR A 158 4.41 14.99 -10.62
C THR A 158 5.14 16.33 -10.67
N GLN A 159 4.41 17.42 -10.90
CA GLN A 159 4.98 18.79 -10.95
C GLN A 159 5.37 19.32 -9.56
N GLU A 160 4.69 18.93 -8.49
CA GLU A 160 5.07 19.33 -7.12
C GLU A 160 6.32 18.60 -6.60
N GLY A 161 6.61 17.41 -7.12
CA GLY A 161 7.81 16.63 -6.77
C GLY A 161 9.11 17.18 -7.35
N GLU A 162 9.07 17.88 -8.49
CA GLU A 162 10.26 18.44 -9.14
C GLU A 162 10.68 19.81 -8.59
N GLN A 163 9.86 20.45 -7.76
CA GLN A 163 10.14 21.79 -7.18
C GLN A 163 10.72 21.74 -5.75
N ARG A 164 11.06 20.56 -5.23
CA ARG A 164 11.70 20.37 -3.91
C ARG A 164 13.08 19.76 -4.06
#